data_b159942b8b4be57621a67b220081d0ca
#
_entry.id   b159942b8b4be57621a67b220081d0ca
#
_cell.length_a   1.000
_cell.length_b   1.000
_cell.length_c   1.000
_cell.angle_alpha   90.00
_cell.angle_beta   90.00
_cell.angle_gamma   90.00
#
_symmetry.space_group_name_H-M   'P 1'
#
loop_
_entity.id
_entity.type
_entity.pdbx_description
1 polymer ?
#
loop_
_entity_poly.entity_id
_entity_poly.type
_entity_poly.pdbx_seq_one_letter_code
_entity_poly.pdbx_strand_id
1 'polypeptide(L)'
;MRYFLLLVSLILLTSTLFFQEIGVLYKFSAGAKIHEWKHFGNQGKDPKFMGEINDGSPDGYGIEINPDGFIYKGKFREGKWDGKGTYYYSDGRKYVGEWKDGMRDGQGTYLSSNGNEIYVGSYKQDKKHGEGSLTLSDGLKYMGEFRDGKWEGEGTHIYPDGRKFIGTWKDGLRNGHGTYISSEGREIYSGWYRQGKRHGQGTQTFSDGRKYVGEWKDGMRDGQGTFTFPDGLRFSGEWKQDVRWTGTVFNLNGEIIGKFLEGAER
;
A
#
# COMPACT_ATOMS: atom_id res chain seq x y z
N MET A 1 -19.14 -72.79 40.41
CA MET A 1 -19.62 -72.05 39.21
C MET A 1 -19.85 -70.58 39.60
N ARG A 2 -18.91 -69.70 39.27
CA ARG A 2 -19.02 -68.29 39.57
C ARG A 2 -19.36 -67.58 38.27
N TYR A 3 -20.51 -66.88 38.21
CA TYR A 3 -20.91 -66.02 37.08
C TYR A 3 -20.21 -64.72 37.19
N PHE A 4 -19.41 -64.42 36.19
CA PHE A 4 -18.79 -63.11 36.00
C PHE A 4 -19.76 -62.19 35.24
N LEU A 5 -20.37 -61.26 35.92
CA LEU A 5 -21.18 -60.18 35.27
C LEU A 5 -20.23 -59.12 34.70
N LEU A 6 -20.09 -59.10 33.39
CA LEU A 6 -19.46 -58.00 32.65
C LEU A 6 -20.47 -56.86 32.53
N LEU A 7 -20.25 -55.79 33.29
CA LEU A 7 -20.91 -54.49 33.09
C LEU A 7 -20.25 -53.82 31.90
N VAL A 8 -20.89 -53.83 30.74
CA VAL A 8 -20.54 -53.00 29.61
C VAL A 8 -21.17 -51.62 29.86
N SER A 9 -20.36 -50.67 30.33
CA SER A 9 -20.74 -49.26 30.38
C SER A 9 -20.78 -48.71 28.98
N LEU A 10 -22.00 -48.56 28.42
CA LEU A 10 -22.25 -47.84 27.18
C LEU A 10 -22.03 -46.36 27.44
N ILE A 11 -20.81 -45.82 27.13
CA ILE A 11 -20.57 -44.41 27.08
C ILE A 11 -21.28 -43.89 25.82
N LEU A 12 -22.48 -43.36 26.00
CA LEU A 12 -23.14 -42.51 25.01
C LEU A 12 -22.33 -41.23 24.86
N LEU A 13 -21.40 -41.21 23.92
CA LEU A 13 -20.88 -39.97 23.35
C LEU A 13 -22.05 -39.29 22.61
N THR A 14 -22.76 -38.41 23.30
CA THR A 14 -23.62 -37.45 22.62
C THR A 14 -22.71 -36.45 21.90
N SER A 15 -22.28 -36.82 20.69
CA SER A 15 -21.84 -35.81 19.73
C SER A 15 -23.09 -34.98 19.44
N THR A 16 -23.17 -33.80 20.06
CA THR A 16 -24.06 -32.76 19.60
C THR A 16 -23.58 -32.38 18.20
N LEU A 17 -24.19 -33.01 17.18
CA LEU A 17 -24.14 -32.51 15.82
C LEU A 17 -24.79 -31.13 15.89
N PHE A 18 -23.98 -30.08 15.94
CA PHE A 18 -24.45 -28.74 15.69
C PHE A 18 -24.91 -28.70 14.24
N PHE A 19 -26.20 -28.92 14.01
CA PHE A 19 -26.82 -28.59 12.73
C PHE A 19 -26.82 -27.08 12.60
N GLN A 20 -25.95 -26.58 11.76
CA GLN A 20 -25.95 -25.18 11.41
C GLN A 20 -27.22 -24.87 10.65
N GLU A 21 -28.06 -24.00 11.19
CA GLU A 21 -29.32 -23.60 10.57
C GLU A 21 -29.02 -22.77 9.33
N ILE A 22 -29.70 -23.04 8.22
CA ILE A 22 -29.66 -22.19 7.02
C ILE A 22 -30.97 -21.42 6.94
N GLY A 23 -30.88 -20.09 6.91
CA GLY A 23 -32.08 -19.28 6.95
C GLY A 23 -31.92 -17.87 6.36
N VAL A 24 -32.96 -17.10 6.55
CA VAL A 24 -33.05 -15.70 6.13
C VAL A 24 -33.26 -14.83 7.35
N LEU A 25 -32.43 -13.80 7.50
CA LEU A 25 -32.54 -12.80 8.54
C LEU A 25 -32.55 -11.40 7.93
N TYR A 26 -33.12 -10.44 8.65
CA TYR A 26 -33.12 -9.02 8.34
C TYR A 26 -32.43 -8.25 9.47
N LYS A 27 -31.59 -7.27 9.09
CA LYS A 27 -30.81 -6.46 10.03
C LYS A 27 -31.54 -5.20 10.40
N PHE A 28 -31.74 -4.98 11.69
CA PHE A 28 -32.37 -3.80 12.25
C PHE A 28 -31.33 -2.97 13.02
N SER A 29 -31.36 -1.67 12.83
CA SER A 29 -30.56 -0.74 13.62
C SER A 29 -31.38 -0.28 14.84
N ALA A 30 -31.04 -0.80 16.02
CA ALA A 30 -31.59 -0.37 17.30
C ALA A 30 -30.67 0.70 17.92
N GLY A 31 -30.78 1.97 17.46
CA GLY A 31 -29.85 3.04 17.84
C GLY A 31 -28.52 3.02 17.12
N ALA A 32 -27.58 3.90 17.50
CA ALA A 32 -26.37 4.18 16.71
C ALA A 32 -25.33 3.04 16.63
N LYS A 33 -25.44 1.96 17.38
CA LYS A 33 -24.39 0.91 17.45
C LYS A 33 -24.87 -0.54 17.64
N ILE A 34 -26.16 -0.79 17.80
CA ILE A 34 -26.68 -2.14 18.03
C ILE A 34 -27.45 -2.58 16.80
N HIS A 35 -26.96 -3.64 16.14
CA HIS A 35 -27.65 -4.30 15.05
C HIS A 35 -28.27 -5.60 15.59
N GLU A 36 -29.57 -5.77 15.40
CA GLU A 36 -30.30 -6.99 15.70
C GLU A 36 -30.68 -7.69 14.40
N TRP A 37 -30.57 -9.01 14.37
CA TRP A 37 -31.03 -9.85 13.27
C TRP A 37 -32.38 -10.49 13.63
N LYS A 38 -33.35 -10.44 12.72
CA LYS A 38 -34.68 -10.98 12.91
C LYS A 38 -35.15 -11.77 11.68
N HIS A 39 -35.98 -12.78 11.90
CA HIS A 39 -36.56 -13.60 10.83
C HIS A 39 -37.61 -12.86 9.98
N PHE A 40 -37.96 -11.63 10.32
CA PHE A 40 -38.89 -10.79 9.56
C PHE A 40 -38.29 -9.41 9.32
N GLY A 41 -38.70 -8.77 8.22
CA GLY A 41 -38.21 -7.43 7.85
C GLY A 41 -38.79 -6.98 6.51
N ASN A 42 -38.52 -5.73 6.15
CA ASN A 42 -38.97 -5.15 4.89
C ASN A 42 -37.88 -5.35 3.83
N GLN A 43 -38.14 -6.19 2.82
CA GLN A 43 -37.20 -6.57 1.77
C GLN A 43 -36.62 -5.38 0.97
N GLY A 44 -37.29 -4.22 0.96
CA GLY A 44 -36.80 -3.02 0.25
C GLY A 44 -36.18 -1.96 1.14
N LYS A 45 -36.17 -2.17 2.46
CA LYS A 45 -35.68 -1.17 3.44
C LYS A 45 -34.61 -1.70 4.38
N ASP A 46 -34.69 -3.00 4.69
CA ASP A 46 -33.79 -3.63 5.67
C ASP A 46 -32.74 -4.50 4.95
N PRO A 47 -31.46 -4.47 5.35
CA PRO A 47 -30.45 -5.39 4.85
C PRO A 47 -30.88 -6.84 5.10
N LYS A 48 -30.76 -7.69 4.09
CA LYS A 48 -31.18 -9.09 4.09
C LYS A 48 -29.97 -10.00 4.08
N PHE A 49 -29.92 -10.92 5.04
CA PHE A 49 -28.96 -12.02 5.07
C PHE A 49 -29.63 -13.33 4.62
N MET A 50 -28.86 -14.17 3.90
CA MET A 50 -29.21 -15.52 3.53
C MET A 50 -27.98 -16.41 3.72
N GLY A 51 -28.05 -17.41 4.59
CA GLY A 51 -26.91 -18.28 4.89
C GLY A 51 -27.01 -19.01 6.21
N GLU A 52 -25.85 -19.34 6.73
CA GLU A 52 -25.70 -20.12 7.97
C GLU A 52 -25.95 -19.24 9.19
N ILE A 53 -26.77 -19.73 10.12
CA ILE A 53 -27.22 -19.01 11.30
C ILE A 53 -26.86 -19.83 12.56
N ASN A 54 -26.42 -19.13 13.58
CA ASN A 54 -26.26 -19.67 14.93
C ASN A 54 -26.76 -18.65 15.95
N ASP A 55 -27.53 -19.10 16.92
CA ASP A 55 -28.14 -18.27 17.97
C ASP A 55 -28.85 -17.00 17.42
N GLY A 56 -29.59 -17.15 16.31
CA GLY A 56 -30.35 -16.09 15.68
C GLY A 56 -29.49 -15.00 14.99
N SER A 57 -28.21 -15.27 14.78
CA SER A 57 -27.27 -14.36 14.09
C SER A 57 -26.55 -15.05 12.93
N PRO A 58 -26.17 -14.30 11.87
CA PRO A 58 -25.29 -14.82 10.83
C PRO A 58 -23.98 -15.39 11.43
N ASP A 59 -23.72 -16.68 11.20
CA ASP A 59 -22.50 -17.36 11.65
C ASP A 59 -22.16 -18.50 10.68
N GLY A 60 -21.06 -18.39 9.98
CA GLY A 60 -20.67 -19.27 8.87
C GLY A 60 -20.75 -18.59 7.52
N TYR A 61 -21.07 -19.28 6.44
CA TYR A 61 -21.12 -18.71 5.10
C TYR A 61 -22.51 -18.13 4.77
N GLY A 62 -22.51 -16.97 4.09
CA GLY A 62 -23.75 -16.34 3.66
C GLY A 62 -23.58 -15.16 2.74
N ILE A 63 -24.73 -14.55 2.41
CA ILE A 63 -24.83 -13.39 1.54
C ILE A 63 -25.65 -12.33 2.29
N GLU A 64 -25.10 -11.13 2.45
CA GLU A 64 -25.82 -9.94 2.90
C GLU A 64 -26.07 -9.03 1.70
N ILE A 65 -27.34 -8.64 1.49
CA ILE A 65 -27.77 -7.72 0.44
C ILE A 65 -28.33 -6.49 1.13
N ASN A 66 -27.77 -5.32 0.83
CA ASN A 66 -28.19 -4.05 1.39
C ASN A 66 -29.10 -3.29 0.41
N PRO A 67 -30.16 -2.63 0.86
CA PRO A 67 -31.03 -1.81 0.02
C PRO A 67 -30.30 -0.72 -0.76
N ASP A 68 -29.16 -0.22 -0.25
CA ASP A 68 -28.29 0.75 -0.95
C ASP A 68 -27.50 0.14 -2.11
N GLY A 69 -27.70 -1.16 -2.39
CA GLY A 69 -27.15 -1.86 -3.55
C GLY A 69 -25.78 -2.51 -3.37
N PHE A 70 -25.20 -2.49 -2.18
CA PHE A 70 -24.00 -3.29 -1.93
C PHE A 70 -24.35 -4.74 -1.53
N ILE A 71 -23.43 -5.67 -1.82
CA ILE A 71 -23.57 -7.08 -1.51
C ILE A 71 -22.27 -7.58 -0.88
N TYR A 72 -22.39 -8.25 0.26
CA TYR A 72 -21.29 -9.06 0.82
C TYR A 72 -21.58 -10.55 0.64
N LYS A 73 -20.58 -11.31 0.17
CA LYS A 73 -20.62 -12.78 0.08
C LYS A 73 -19.39 -13.33 0.77
N GLY A 74 -19.56 -14.08 1.85
CA GLY A 74 -18.42 -14.57 2.59
C GLY A 74 -18.77 -15.14 3.94
N LYS A 75 -17.75 -15.22 4.78
CA LYS A 75 -17.85 -15.76 6.12
C LYS A 75 -18.32 -14.70 7.11
N PHE A 76 -19.19 -15.14 8.00
CA PHE A 76 -19.73 -14.37 9.13
C PHE A 76 -19.32 -15.01 10.44
N ARG A 77 -19.23 -14.20 11.49
CA ARG A 77 -19.12 -14.63 12.88
C ARG A 77 -19.90 -13.64 13.76
N GLU A 78 -20.82 -14.17 14.56
CA GLU A 78 -21.63 -13.34 15.48
C GLU A 78 -22.25 -12.13 14.78
N GLY A 79 -22.81 -12.33 13.59
CA GLY A 79 -23.49 -11.30 12.80
C GLY A 79 -22.59 -10.28 12.10
N LYS A 80 -21.26 -10.46 12.12
CA LYS A 80 -20.28 -9.59 11.47
C LYS A 80 -19.53 -10.31 10.34
N TRP A 81 -19.06 -9.59 9.36
CA TRP A 81 -18.13 -10.11 8.35
C TRP A 81 -16.82 -10.49 9.02
N ASP A 82 -16.42 -11.76 8.94
CA ASP A 82 -15.21 -12.28 9.59
C ASP A 82 -14.68 -13.50 8.83
N GLY A 83 -13.45 -13.43 8.37
CA GLY A 83 -12.81 -14.40 7.49
C GLY A 83 -12.84 -13.99 6.03
N LYS A 84 -12.80 -14.93 5.09
CA LYS A 84 -12.75 -14.63 3.65
C LYS A 84 -14.11 -14.21 3.11
N GLY A 85 -14.13 -13.14 2.31
CA GLY A 85 -15.35 -12.65 1.68
C GLY A 85 -15.10 -11.71 0.50
N THR A 86 -16.18 -11.48 -0.25
CA THR A 86 -16.22 -10.55 -1.38
C THR A 86 -17.27 -9.49 -1.11
N TYR A 87 -16.87 -8.24 -1.20
CA TYR A 87 -17.75 -7.10 -1.11
C TYR A 87 -17.90 -6.43 -2.49
N TYR A 88 -19.11 -6.29 -2.95
CA TYR A 88 -19.49 -5.59 -4.17
C TYR A 88 -20.11 -4.25 -3.77
N TYR A 89 -19.50 -3.17 -4.19
CA TYR A 89 -20.02 -1.81 -4.02
C TYR A 89 -21.12 -1.55 -5.02
N SER A 90 -22.09 -0.69 -4.69
CA SER A 90 -23.17 -0.31 -5.58
C SER A 90 -22.71 0.41 -6.87
N ASP A 91 -21.53 1.01 -6.85
CA ASP A 91 -20.90 1.69 -7.98
C ASP A 91 -20.03 0.77 -8.87
N GLY A 92 -20.03 -0.55 -8.63
CA GLY A 92 -19.30 -1.55 -9.40
C GLY A 92 -17.87 -1.84 -8.92
N ARG A 93 -17.36 -1.12 -7.91
CA ARG A 93 -16.10 -1.49 -7.25
C ARG A 93 -16.23 -2.85 -6.56
N LYS A 94 -15.10 -3.50 -6.31
CA LYS A 94 -15.08 -4.82 -5.68
C LYS A 94 -13.88 -4.95 -4.73
N TYR A 95 -14.12 -5.59 -3.59
CA TYR A 95 -13.05 -6.08 -2.72
C TYR A 95 -13.19 -7.58 -2.52
N VAL A 96 -12.08 -8.31 -2.62
CA VAL A 96 -11.98 -9.75 -2.33
C VAL A 96 -10.85 -9.93 -1.34
N GLY A 97 -11.13 -10.45 -0.15
CA GLY A 97 -10.08 -10.61 0.85
C GLY A 97 -10.57 -11.03 2.21
N GLU A 98 -9.74 -10.77 3.19
CA GLU A 98 -9.96 -11.12 4.57
C GLU A 98 -10.65 -9.97 5.32
N TRP A 99 -11.52 -10.37 6.25
CA TRP A 99 -12.34 -9.48 7.05
C TRP A 99 -12.22 -9.87 8.52
N LYS A 100 -12.27 -8.89 9.39
CA LYS A 100 -12.31 -9.08 10.82
C LYS A 100 -13.24 -8.03 11.44
N ASP A 101 -14.23 -8.49 12.21
CA ASP A 101 -15.20 -7.63 12.88
C ASP A 101 -15.87 -6.60 11.94
N GLY A 102 -16.13 -6.97 10.68
CA GLY A 102 -16.76 -6.12 9.67
C GLY A 102 -15.80 -5.19 8.91
N MET A 103 -14.51 -5.20 9.22
CA MET A 103 -13.47 -4.38 8.56
C MET A 103 -12.56 -5.25 7.70
N ARG A 104 -12.00 -4.69 6.61
CA ARG A 104 -10.93 -5.33 5.83
C ARG A 104 -9.69 -5.45 6.72
N ASP A 105 -9.25 -6.67 6.97
CA ASP A 105 -8.09 -6.97 7.84
C ASP A 105 -7.46 -8.28 7.38
N GLY A 106 -6.18 -8.26 6.96
CA GLY A 106 -5.48 -9.36 6.30
C GLY A 106 -5.25 -9.10 4.82
N GLN A 107 -5.10 -10.15 4.01
CA GLN A 107 -4.81 -10.05 2.58
C GLN A 107 -6.07 -9.75 1.77
N GLY A 108 -5.93 -8.88 0.75
CA GLY A 108 -7.06 -8.57 -0.12
C GLY A 108 -6.70 -7.89 -1.43
N THR A 109 -7.67 -7.96 -2.35
CA THR A 109 -7.62 -7.31 -3.65
C THR A 109 -8.78 -6.34 -3.77
N TYR A 110 -8.49 -5.09 -4.04
CA TYR A 110 -9.47 -4.07 -4.40
C TYR A 110 -9.38 -3.78 -5.89
N LEU A 111 -10.55 -3.69 -6.53
CA LEU A 111 -10.70 -3.30 -7.94
C LEU A 111 -11.65 -2.12 -8.04
N SER A 112 -11.29 -1.10 -8.84
CA SER A 112 -12.21 -0.04 -9.23
C SER A 112 -13.29 -0.55 -10.17
N SER A 113 -14.37 0.22 -10.37
CA SER A 113 -15.51 -0.16 -11.21
C SER A 113 -15.13 -0.40 -12.67
N ASN A 114 -14.14 0.32 -13.19
CA ASN A 114 -13.61 0.16 -14.55
C ASN A 114 -12.45 -0.85 -14.64
N GLY A 115 -12.00 -1.44 -13.51
CA GLY A 115 -10.88 -2.38 -13.43
C GLY A 115 -9.48 -1.79 -13.61
N ASN A 116 -9.36 -0.47 -13.78
CA ASN A 116 -8.08 0.18 -14.07
C ASN A 116 -7.28 0.52 -12.81
N GLU A 117 -7.95 0.66 -11.66
CA GLU A 117 -7.28 0.82 -10.37
C GLU A 117 -7.36 -0.49 -9.61
N ILE A 118 -6.20 -1.02 -9.21
CA ILE A 118 -6.08 -2.29 -8.51
C ILE A 118 -5.12 -2.12 -7.34
N TYR A 119 -5.55 -2.58 -6.18
CA TYR A 119 -4.63 -2.80 -5.06
C TYR A 119 -4.65 -4.28 -4.66
N VAL A 120 -3.48 -4.87 -4.52
CA VAL A 120 -3.28 -6.23 -4.00
C VAL A 120 -2.29 -6.15 -2.85
N GLY A 121 -2.71 -6.54 -1.65
CA GLY A 121 -1.84 -6.45 -0.48
C GLY A 121 -2.59 -6.56 0.84
N SER A 122 -1.87 -6.24 1.91
CA SER A 122 -2.40 -6.31 3.27
C SER A 122 -3.29 -5.11 3.60
N TYR A 123 -4.29 -5.37 4.41
CA TYR A 123 -5.16 -4.38 5.05
C TYR A 123 -5.12 -4.54 6.57
N LYS A 124 -5.32 -3.44 7.27
CA LYS A 124 -5.52 -3.41 8.72
C LYS A 124 -6.58 -2.36 9.04
N GLN A 125 -7.69 -2.79 9.65
CA GLN A 125 -8.80 -1.90 10.02
C GLN A 125 -9.21 -0.97 8.86
N ASP A 126 -9.54 -1.57 7.69
CA ASP A 126 -9.93 -0.90 6.44
C ASP A 126 -8.86 -0.09 5.72
N LYS A 127 -7.65 0.04 6.25
CA LYS A 127 -6.54 0.78 5.63
C LYS A 127 -5.53 -0.15 4.98
N LYS A 128 -4.96 0.25 3.83
CA LYS A 128 -3.79 -0.42 3.23
C LYS A 128 -2.65 -0.41 4.25
N HIS A 129 -2.04 -1.58 4.50
CA HIS A 129 -1.01 -1.74 5.52
C HIS A 129 -0.04 -2.87 5.13
N GLY A 130 1.24 -2.83 5.59
CA GLY A 130 2.23 -3.83 5.19
C GLY A 130 2.52 -3.83 3.69
N GLU A 131 2.94 -4.95 3.14
CA GLU A 131 3.30 -5.08 1.73
C GLU A 131 2.08 -5.04 0.80
N GLY A 132 2.26 -4.36 -0.35
CA GLY A 132 1.23 -4.31 -1.36
C GLY A 132 1.68 -3.74 -2.70
N SER A 133 0.85 -3.96 -3.70
CA SER A 133 0.99 -3.42 -5.06
C SER A 133 -0.25 -2.61 -5.41
N LEU A 134 -0.06 -1.36 -5.81
CA LEU A 134 -1.10 -0.44 -6.26
C LEU A 134 -0.85 -0.08 -7.72
N THR A 135 -1.86 -0.23 -8.56
CA THR A 135 -1.89 0.34 -9.93
C THR A 135 -3.02 1.35 -9.97
N LEU A 136 -2.75 2.56 -10.45
CA LEU A 136 -3.73 3.62 -10.64
C LEU A 136 -4.23 3.67 -12.09
N SER A 137 -5.35 4.35 -12.30
CA SER A 137 -6.01 4.46 -13.61
C SER A 137 -5.19 5.16 -14.69
N ASP A 138 -4.25 6.02 -14.30
CA ASP A 138 -3.29 6.69 -15.18
C ASP A 138 -2.07 5.83 -15.55
N GLY A 139 -1.99 4.59 -15.04
CA GLY A 139 -0.89 3.66 -15.26
C GLY A 139 0.26 3.76 -14.26
N LEU A 140 0.18 4.67 -13.29
CA LEU A 140 1.13 4.74 -12.18
C LEU A 140 1.05 3.46 -11.35
N LYS A 141 2.23 2.92 -10.95
CA LYS A 141 2.32 1.75 -10.07
C LYS A 141 3.20 2.03 -8.87
N TYR A 142 2.79 1.50 -7.73
CA TYR A 142 3.63 1.44 -6.54
C TYR A 142 3.66 0.01 -6.01
N MET A 143 4.84 -0.48 -5.64
CA MET A 143 5.07 -1.77 -5.01
C MET A 143 5.96 -1.55 -3.80
N GLY A 144 5.52 -1.93 -2.61
CA GLY A 144 6.26 -1.73 -1.37
C GLY A 144 5.34 -1.64 -0.15
N GLU A 145 5.88 -1.07 0.90
CA GLU A 145 5.21 -1.00 2.18
C GLU A 145 4.16 0.12 2.25
N PHE A 146 3.09 -0.17 2.97
CA PHE A 146 2.02 0.77 3.31
C PHE A 146 1.84 0.85 4.83
N ARG A 147 1.55 2.04 5.33
CA ARG A 147 1.12 2.27 6.71
C ARG A 147 -0.06 3.24 6.71
N ASP A 148 -1.18 2.80 7.27
CA ASP A 148 -2.43 3.59 7.37
C ASP A 148 -2.87 4.22 6.03
N GLY A 149 -2.69 3.48 4.92
CA GLY A 149 -3.06 3.88 3.56
C GLY A 149 -2.01 4.69 2.81
N LYS A 150 -0.89 5.06 3.44
CA LYS A 150 0.20 5.83 2.83
C LYS A 150 1.38 4.92 2.48
N TRP A 151 2.20 5.32 1.49
CA TRP A 151 3.47 4.69 1.19
C TRP A 151 4.44 4.90 2.34
N GLU A 152 5.10 3.86 2.77
CA GLU A 152 6.03 3.84 3.90
C GLU A 152 7.18 2.87 3.59
N GLY A 153 8.29 2.92 4.32
CA GLY A 153 9.38 1.95 4.20
C GLY A 153 9.98 1.89 2.80
N GLU A 154 10.44 0.73 2.38
CA GLU A 154 11.01 0.52 1.05
C GLU A 154 9.92 0.33 0.00
N GLY A 155 10.14 0.93 -1.20
CA GLY A 155 9.18 0.78 -2.28
C GLY A 155 9.68 1.25 -3.64
N THR A 156 9.02 0.73 -4.67
CA THR A 156 9.25 1.09 -6.07
C THR A 156 8.02 1.81 -6.62
N HIS A 157 8.22 3.03 -7.07
CA HIS A 157 7.23 3.82 -7.79
C HIS A 157 7.58 3.83 -9.28
N ILE A 158 6.67 3.38 -10.13
CA ILE A 158 6.82 3.36 -11.59
C ILE A 158 5.85 4.38 -12.17
N TYR A 159 6.38 5.33 -12.92
CA TYR A 159 5.62 6.36 -13.60
C TYR A 159 5.01 5.81 -14.90
N PRO A 160 3.93 6.40 -15.43
CA PRO A 160 3.31 5.98 -16.68
C PRO A 160 4.25 6.00 -17.89
N ASP A 161 5.24 6.88 -17.88
CA ASP A 161 6.28 6.98 -18.92
C ASP A 161 7.44 5.98 -18.77
N GLY A 162 7.36 5.06 -17.81
CA GLY A 162 8.37 4.02 -17.57
C GLY A 162 9.51 4.43 -16.65
N ARG A 163 9.65 5.71 -16.26
CA ARG A 163 10.60 6.13 -15.23
C ARG A 163 10.29 5.44 -13.91
N LYS A 164 11.32 5.27 -13.06
CA LYS A 164 11.15 4.60 -11.75
C LYS A 164 11.85 5.37 -10.65
N PHE A 165 11.31 5.28 -9.48
CA PHE A 165 12.00 5.60 -8.24
C PHE A 165 12.00 4.36 -7.34
N ILE A 166 13.18 3.98 -6.84
CA ILE A 166 13.37 2.86 -5.90
C ILE A 166 14.02 3.45 -4.66
N GLY A 167 13.43 3.27 -3.50
CA GLY A 167 13.98 3.79 -2.26
C GLY A 167 12.96 3.92 -1.14
N THR A 168 13.33 4.70 -0.11
CA THR A 168 12.60 4.80 1.14
C THR A 168 11.52 5.88 1.08
N TRP A 169 10.38 5.57 1.68
CA TRP A 169 9.19 6.41 1.75
C TRP A 169 8.79 6.67 3.20
N LYS A 170 8.24 7.84 3.45
CA LYS A 170 7.62 8.17 4.73
C LYS A 170 6.41 9.05 4.49
N ASP A 171 5.26 8.65 5.05
CA ASP A 171 3.99 9.37 4.89
C ASP A 171 3.61 9.70 3.42
N GLY A 172 3.97 8.83 2.47
CA GLY A 172 3.72 9.00 1.04
C GLY A 172 4.74 9.86 0.29
N LEU A 173 5.79 10.33 0.97
CA LEU A 173 6.86 11.16 0.39
C LEU A 173 8.19 10.40 0.38
N ARG A 174 9.02 10.61 -0.67
CA ARG A 174 10.40 10.11 -0.70
C ARG A 174 11.16 10.68 0.49
N ASN A 175 11.74 9.80 1.32
CA ASN A 175 12.43 10.22 2.53
C ASN A 175 13.44 9.16 2.95
N GLY A 176 14.73 9.47 2.86
CA GLY A 176 15.82 8.53 3.01
C GLY A 176 16.59 8.36 1.70
N HIS A 177 17.28 7.24 1.52
CA HIS A 177 18.04 6.98 0.30
C HIS A 177 17.13 6.48 -0.82
N GLY A 178 17.45 6.86 -2.09
CA GLY A 178 16.72 6.35 -3.24
C GLY A 178 17.38 6.66 -4.58
N THR A 179 16.99 5.86 -5.57
CA THR A 179 17.49 5.94 -6.94
C THR A 179 16.36 6.25 -7.91
N TYR A 180 16.53 7.28 -8.70
CA TYR A 180 15.64 7.67 -9.78
C TYR A 180 16.22 7.21 -11.12
N ILE A 181 15.45 6.46 -11.88
CA ILE A 181 15.87 5.75 -13.09
C ILE A 181 15.03 6.23 -14.27
N SER A 182 15.68 6.43 -15.45
CA SER A 182 14.99 6.79 -16.69
C SER A 182 14.13 5.64 -17.22
N SER A 183 13.28 5.94 -18.21
CA SER A 183 12.51 4.91 -18.94
C SER A 183 13.40 3.87 -19.66
N GLU A 184 14.62 4.26 -20.08
CA GLU A 184 15.60 3.35 -20.68
C GLU A 184 16.44 2.58 -19.66
N GLY A 185 16.16 2.72 -18.35
CA GLY A 185 16.88 2.01 -17.29
C GLY A 185 18.17 2.66 -16.83
N ARG A 186 18.49 3.88 -17.29
CA ARG A 186 19.70 4.62 -16.83
C ARG A 186 19.44 5.31 -15.50
N GLU A 187 20.38 5.21 -14.58
CA GLU A 187 20.33 5.95 -13.31
C GLU A 187 20.50 7.45 -13.56
N ILE A 188 19.48 8.22 -13.19
CA ILE A 188 19.47 9.69 -13.31
C ILE A 188 19.94 10.34 -12.01
N TYR A 189 19.54 9.79 -10.86
CA TYR A 189 19.93 10.28 -9.56
C TYR A 189 19.97 9.16 -8.55
N SER A 190 21.00 9.12 -7.72
CA SER A 190 21.09 8.24 -6.56
C SER A 190 21.59 9.06 -5.36
N GLY A 191 20.84 9.06 -4.27
CA GLY A 191 21.17 9.85 -3.10
C GLY A 191 20.02 9.99 -2.11
N TRP A 192 20.20 10.94 -1.20
CA TRP A 192 19.25 11.18 -0.13
C TRP A 192 18.10 12.09 -0.56
N TYR A 193 16.94 11.81 0.03
CA TYR A 193 15.71 12.59 -0.09
C TYR A 193 15.18 12.97 1.29
N ARG A 194 14.58 14.14 1.39
CA ARG A 194 13.84 14.62 2.55
C ARG A 194 12.55 15.28 2.09
N GLN A 195 11.41 14.81 2.56
CA GLN A 195 10.08 15.32 2.20
C GLN A 195 9.88 15.48 0.68
N GLY A 196 10.26 14.46 -0.09
CA GLY A 196 10.12 14.40 -1.54
C GLY A 196 11.21 15.12 -2.35
N LYS A 197 12.09 15.92 -1.72
CA LYS A 197 13.15 16.69 -2.36
C LYS A 197 14.52 16.03 -2.17
N ARG A 198 15.42 16.15 -3.17
CA ARG A 198 16.84 15.76 -3.03
C ARG A 198 17.46 16.53 -1.87
N HIS A 199 18.22 15.83 -1.02
CA HIS A 199 18.81 16.40 0.18
C HIS A 199 20.04 15.59 0.59
N GLY A 200 21.02 16.19 1.29
CA GLY A 200 22.24 15.49 1.68
C GLY A 200 23.10 15.08 0.47
N GLN A 201 23.85 13.99 0.58
CA GLN A 201 24.72 13.53 -0.49
C GLN A 201 23.94 12.84 -1.62
N GLY A 202 24.36 13.13 -2.85
CA GLY A 202 23.76 12.48 -4.02
C GLY A 202 24.56 12.63 -5.30
N THR A 203 24.36 11.71 -6.22
CA THR A 203 24.91 11.70 -7.56
C THR A 203 23.80 11.94 -8.57
N GLN A 204 23.97 12.90 -9.46
CA GLN A 204 23.12 13.10 -10.63
C GLN A 204 23.90 12.84 -11.90
N THR A 205 23.36 12.01 -12.77
CA THR A 205 23.87 11.76 -14.13
C THR A 205 22.89 12.36 -15.13
N PHE A 206 23.38 13.20 -16.02
CA PHE A 206 22.58 13.84 -17.07
C PHE A 206 22.62 12.99 -18.36
N SER A 207 21.62 13.16 -19.22
CA SER A 207 21.52 12.43 -20.49
C SER A 207 22.68 12.67 -21.46
N ASP A 208 23.32 13.83 -21.37
CA ASP A 208 24.50 14.21 -22.16
C ASP A 208 25.84 13.75 -21.58
N GLY A 209 25.81 12.94 -20.50
CA GLY A 209 27.02 12.41 -19.85
C GLY A 209 27.61 13.29 -18.75
N ARG A 210 27.08 14.49 -18.54
CA ARG A 210 27.49 15.30 -17.38
C ARG A 210 27.13 14.58 -16.08
N LYS A 211 27.91 14.82 -15.01
CA LYS A 211 27.69 14.21 -13.70
C LYS A 211 27.96 15.22 -12.59
N TYR A 212 27.06 15.25 -11.60
CA TYR A 212 27.27 15.94 -10.34
C TYR A 212 27.33 14.94 -9.20
N VAL A 213 28.32 15.08 -8.33
CA VAL A 213 28.45 14.33 -7.07
C VAL A 213 28.67 15.35 -5.96
N GLY A 214 27.78 15.40 -5.00
CA GLY A 214 27.88 16.38 -3.93
C GLY A 214 26.60 16.55 -3.10
N GLU A 215 26.56 17.68 -2.40
CA GLU A 215 25.51 18.03 -1.47
C GLU A 215 24.30 18.65 -2.16
N TRP A 216 23.13 18.31 -1.63
CA TRP A 216 21.83 18.79 -2.06
C TRP A 216 21.05 19.35 -0.89
N LYS A 217 20.34 20.42 -1.12
CA LYS A 217 19.43 21.02 -0.15
C LYS A 217 18.14 21.46 -0.85
N ASP A 218 17.03 20.90 -0.40
CA ASP A 218 15.67 21.19 -0.88
C ASP A 218 15.50 21.10 -2.42
N GLY A 219 16.25 20.17 -3.06
CA GLY A 219 16.19 19.86 -4.48
C GLY A 219 17.29 20.51 -5.32
N MET A 220 18.06 21.45 -4.76
CA MET A 220 19.14 22.20 -5.42
C MET A 220 20.52 21.70 -4.96
N ARG A 221 21.55 21.84 -5.81
CA ARG A 221 22.95 21.64 -5.44
C ARG A 221 23.33 22.77 -4.48
N ASP A 222 23.73 22.43 -3.27
CA ASP A 222 24.03 23.38 -2.21
C ASP A 222 24.97 22.73 -1.20
N GLY A 223 26.16 23.31 -1.01
CA GLY A 223 27.29 22.74 -0.28
C GLY A 223 28.42 22.26 -1.19
N GLN A 224 29.23 21.31 -0.73
CA GLN A 224 30.38 20.83 -1.49
C GLN A 224 29.96 19.85 -2.60
N GLY A 225 30.58 20.02 -3.78
CA GLY A 225 30.30 19.09 -4.89
C GLY A 225 31.23 19.23 -6.08
N THR A 226 31.28 18.16 -6.86
CA THR A 226 32.05 18.08 -8.11
C THR A 226 31.11 17.90 -9.28
N PHE A 227 31.23 18.74 -10.27
CA PHE A 227 30.55 18.65 -11.56
C PHE A 227 31.55 18.28 -12.65
N THR A 228 31.31 17.18 -13.33
CA THR A 228 32.17 16.65 -14.39
C THR A 228 31.44 16.74 -15.73
N PHE A 229 32.12 17.23 -16.76
CA PHE A 229 31.68 17.27 -18.14
C PHE A 229 32.16 16.04 -18.93
N PRO A 230 31.50 15.70 -20.05
CA PRO A 230 31.88 14.53 -20.86
C PRO A 230 33.33 14.59 -21.42
N ASP A 231 33.85 15.78 -21.67
CA ASP A 231 35.23 16.05 -22.13
C ASP A 231 36.27 15.96 -21.03
N GLY A 232 35.84 15.62 -19.78
CA GLY A 232 36.74 15.48 -18.65
C GLY A 232 37.01 16.76 -17.87
N LEU A 233 36.52 17.91 -18.33
CA LEU A 233 36.52 19.13 -17.53
C LEU A 233 35.70 18.91 -16.25
N ARG A 234 36.19 19.43 -15.13
CA ARG A 234 35.46 19.35 -13.87
C ARG A 234 35.60 20.61 -13.04
N PHE A 235 34.50 20.99 -12.38
CA PHE A 235 34.47 21.98 -11.32
C PHE A 235 34.37 21.24 -9.98
N SER A 236 35.17 21.59 -9.00
CA SER A 236 35.07 21.06 -7.63
C SER A 236 35.11 22.24 -6.65
N GLY A 237 34.12 22.30 -5.77
CA GLY A 237 33.97 23.39 -4.81
C GLY A 237 32.58 23.55 -4.23
N GLU A 238 32.32 24.70 -3.69
CA GLU A 238 31.06 25.08 -3.07
C GLU A 238 30.01 25.45 -4.11
N TRP A 239 28.78 25.02 -3.87
CA TRP A 239 27.57 25.34 -4.64
C TRP A 239 26.58 26.07 -3.74
N LYS A 240 25.87 27.06 -4.26
CA LYS A 240 24.75 27.73 -3.60
C LYS A 240 23.57 27.81 -4.56
N GLN A 241 22.46 27.17 -4.22
CA GLN A 241 21.22 27.21 -4.98
C GLN A 241 21.45 26.97 -6.49
N ASP A 242 22.12 25.82 -6.83
CA ASP A 242 22.51 25.42 -8.18
C ASP A 242 23.60 26.24 -8.88
N VAL A 243 24.12 27.31 -8.26
CA VAL A 243 25.20 28.16 -8.79
C VAL A 243 26.54 27.64 -8.25
N ARG A 244 27.58 27.56 -9.12
CA ARG A 244 28.97 27.39 -8.70
C ARG A 244 29.38 28.63 -7.92
N TRP A 245 29.76 28.47 -6.64
CA TRP A 245 30.00 29.63 -5.76
C TRP A 245 31.48 29.87 -5.59
N THR A 246 32.22 28.97 -5.01
CA THR A 246 33.67 29.06 -4.81
C THR A 246 34.31 27.72 -5.11
N GLY A 247 35.34 27.67 -5.95
CA GLY A 247 35.97 26.41 -6.29
C GLY A 247 36.98 26.54 -7.44
N THR A 248 37.41 25.38 -7.92
CA THR A 248 38.47 25.22 -8.90
C THR A 248 38.00 24.44 -10.11
N VAL A 249 38.39 24.86 -11.30
CA VAL A 249 38.18 24.17 -12.56
C VAL A 249 39.47 23.44 -12.94
N PHE A 250 39.30 22.17 -13.30
CA PHE A 250 40.41 21.28 -13.74
C PHE A 250 40.17 20.81 -15.16
N ASN A 251 41.24 20.70 -15.92
CA ASN A 251 41.21 19.99 -17.21
C ASN A 251 41.26 18.46 -17.05
N LEU A 252 41.27 17.73 -18.19
CA LEU A 252 41.33 16.26 -18.22
C LEU A 252 42.61 15.70 -17.53
N ASN A 253 43.72 16.44 -17.58
CA ASN A 253 44.96 16.04 -16.93
C ASN A 253 45.00 16.34 -15.43
N GLY A 254 43.97 16.98 -14.89
CA GLY A 254 43.89 17.39 -13.48
C GLY A 254 44.60 18.72 -13.18
N GLU A 255 45.01 19.46 -14.19
CA GLU A 255 45.62 20.78 -14.03
C GLU A 255 44.56 21.86 -13.79
N ILE A 256 44.87 22.85 -12.94
CA ILE A 256 43.98 23.95 -12.65
C ILE A 256 43.99 24.92 -13.83
N ILE A 257 42.81 25.16 -14.40
CA ILE A 257 42.64 26.10 -15.54
C ILE A 257 41.74 27.29 -15.23
N GLY A 258 41.12 27.33 -14.02
CA GLY A 258 40.26 28.44 -13.61
C GLY A 258 39.83 28.34 -12.16
N LYS A 259 39.31 29.42 -11.64
CA LYS A 259 38.73 29.51 -10.29
C LYS A 259 37.40 30.26 -10.31
N PHE A 260 36.51 29.88 -9.44
CA PHE A 260 35.27 30.63 -9.15
C PHE A 260 35.38 31.26 -7.77
N LEU A 261 35.00 32.53 -7.68
CA LEU A 261 34.88 33.25 -6.42
C LEU A 261 33.54 33.99 -6.42
N GLU A 262 32.69 33.65 -5.45
CA GLU A 262 31.38 34.28 -5.21
C GLU A 262 30.47 34.26 -6.46
N GLY A 263 30.46 33.13 -7.20
CA GLY A 263 29.63 32.94 -8.37
C GLY A 263 30.18 33.51 -9.68
N ALA A 264 31.34 34.13 -9.68
CA ALA A 264 32.00 34.68 -10.88
C ALA A 264 33.25 33.83 -11.25
N GLU A 265 33.43 33.52 -12.55
CA GLU A 265 34.65 32.89 -13.07
C GLU A 265 35.79 33.94 -13.14
N ARG A 266 36.99 33.56 -12.68
CA ARG A 266 38.22 34.40 -12.70
C ARG A 266 39.39 33.59 -13.27
#